data_55404717b28176192f4bfe857501e5f3
#
_entry.id   55404717b28176192f4bfe857501e5f3
#
_cell.length_a   1.000
_cell.length_b   1.000
_cell.length_c   1.000
_cell.angle_alpha   90.00
_cell.angle_beta   90.00
_cell.angle_gamma   90.00
#
_symmetry.space_group_name_H-M   'P 1'
#
loop_
_entity.id
_entity.type
_entity.pdbx_description
1 polymer ?
#
loop_
_entity_poly.entity_id
_entity_poly.type
_entity_poly.pdbx_seq_one_letter_code
_entity_poly.pdbx_strand_id
1 'polypeptide(L)'
;VDDVHICGYGLDWSHPDLQDEIAAAKASKANGYRELCERLTAQGMPVDWEADVLQYADNQGVVCMRSPDEVQRKHVFEAMAAKGHTPTWSDAKLLVRDSAELNVRRRRIDPLATIALIHRCGGIAVLAHPYLIDEEVSPQGLPRMTRQQYINRLIDAGLDGIEARYTYDKTSYRGTMTPEQVEAEVRAHYAGRVAFFSGGSDYHADRKKQGAGKIRLLGERGLTVPEFADAFGGLCNVDNGIRRASR
;
A
#
# COMPACT_ATOMS: atom_id res chain seq x y z
N VAL A 1 3.64 -10.85 5.54
CA VAL A 1 2.30 -10.35 5.78
C VAL A 1 1.92 -9.44 4.62
N ASP A 2 0.81 -9.74 3.97
CA ASP A 2 0.26 -8.89 2.92
C ASP A 2 -0.72 -7.87 3.54
N ASP A 3 -0.97 -6.79 2.81
CA ASP A 3 -1.92 -5.72 3.18
C ASP A 3 -1.60 -4.94 4.49
N VAL A 4 -0.35 -4.95 4.93
CA VAL A 4 0.11 -4.05 5.99
C VAL A 4 0.52 -2.73 5.36
N HIS A 5 -0.32 -1.70 5.54
CA HIS A 5 -0.04 -0.36 5.06
C HIS A 5 0.11 0.59 6.25
N ILE A 6 1.18 1.37 6.25
CA ILE A 6 1.45 2.39 7.26
C ILE A 6 1.50 3.75 6.57
N CYS A 7 0.60 4.62 6.97
CA CYS A 7 0.55 6.00 6.50
C CYS A 7 1.47 6.87 7.37
N GLY A 8 2.30 7.70 6.73
CA GLY A 8 3.09 8.73 7.40
C GLY A 8 2.44 10.09 7.22
N TYR A 9 2.01 10.72 8.31
CA TYR A 9 1.45 12.07 8.28
C TYR A 9 2.49 13.09 8.73
N GLY A 10 2.54 14.24 8.03
CA GLY A 10 3.33 15.40 8.40
C GLY A 10 4.83 15.18 8.50
N LEU A 11 5.35 14.17 7.84
CA LEU A 11 6.78 13.90 7.77
C LEU A 11 7.49 14.93 6.85
N ASP A 12 8.76 15.16 7.10
CA ASP A 12 9.62 15.91 6.19
C ASP A 12 9.87 15.06 4.93
N TRP A 13 9.18 15.43 3.86
CA TRP A 13 9.31 14.75 2.58
C TRP A 13 10.71 14.85 1.97
N SER A 14 11.48 15.87 2.31
CA SER A 14 12.84 16.08 1.82
C SER A 14 13.90 15.35 2.63
N HIS A 15 13.54 14.68 3.73
CA HIS A 15 14.48 13.98 4.59
C HIS A 15 15.31 12.94 3.82
N PRO A 16 16.65 12.95 3.89
CA PRO A 16 17.51 12.06 3.12
C PRO A 16 17.17 10.58 3.27
N ASP A 17 16.97 10.10 4.50
CA ASP A 17 16.62 8.68 4.76
C ASP A 17 15.31 8.27 4.04
N LEU A 18 14.33 9.17 3.95
CA LEU A 18 13.09 8.91 3.23
C LEU A 18 13.33 8.84 1.73
N GLN A 19 14.09 9.78 1.19
CA GLN A 19 14.41 9.81 -0.23
C GLN A 19 15.22 8.58 -0.65
N ASP A 20 16.19 8.16 0.16
CA ASP A 20 16.98 6.96 -0.06
C ASP A 20 16.09 5.69 -0.06
N GLU A 21 15.16 5.57 0.89
CA GLU A 21 14.24 4.43 0.93
C GLU A 21 13.27 4.43 -0.26
N ILE A 22 12.76 5.58 -0.67
CA ILE A 22 11.92 5.73 -1.86
C ILE A 22 12.71 5.33 -3.10
N ALA A 23 13.94 5.78 -3.25
CA ALA A 23 14.81 5.43 -4.37
C ALA A 23 15.08 3.91 -4.41
N ALA A 24 15.40 3.31 -3.26
CA ALA A 24 15.61 1.87 -3.14
C ALA A 24 14.34 1.06 -3.48
N ALA A 25 13.17 1.52 -3.03
CA ALA A 25 11.88 0.88 -3.34
C ALA A 25 11.57 0.96 -4.85
N LYS A 26 11.79 2.12 -5.47
CA LYS A 26 11.63 2.33 -6.92
C LYS A 26 12.57 1.43 -7.72
N ALA A 27 13.85 1.39 -7.37
CA ALA A 27 14.84 0.52 -8.02
C ALA A 27 14.49 -0.96 -7.88
N SER A 28 14.09 -1.40 -6.69
CA SER A 28 13.65 -2.78 -6.44
C SER A 28 12.41 -3.15 -7.26
N LYS A 29 11.48 -2.21 -7.42
CA LYS A 29 10.29 -2.40 -8.25
C LYS A 29 10.66 -2.57 -9.74
N ALA A 30 11.50 -1.70 -10.27
CA ALA A 30 11.95 -1.75 -11.66
C ALA A 30 12.75 -3.03 -11.96
N ASN A 31 13.68 -3.39 -11.07
CA ASN A 31 14.47 -4.63 -11.20
C ASN A 31 13.57 -5.87 -11.14
N GLY A 32 12.59 -5.89 -10.26
CA GLY A 32 11.64 -7.00 -10.19
C GLY A 32 10.79 -7.17 -11.46
N TYR A 33 10.43 -6.09 -12.13
CA TYR A 33 9.69 -6.21 -13.40
C TYR A 33 10.61 -6.60 -14.57
N ARG A 34 11.87 -6.15 -14.57
CA ARG A 34 12.86 -6.63 -15.53
C ARG A 34 13.10 -8.14 -15.35
N GLU A 35 13.31 -8.59 -14.13
CA GLU A 35 13.45 -10.01 -13.81
C GLU A 35 12.21 -10.83 -14.24
N LEU A 36 11.00 -10.27 -14.09
CA LEU A 36 9.78 -10.92 -14.60
C LEU A 36 9.85 -11.12 -16.12
N CYS A 37 10.29 -10.11 -16.88
CA CYS A 37 10.46 -10.23 -18.34
C CYS A 37 11.50 -11.30 -18.69
N GLU A 38 12.62 -11.38 -17.97
CA GLU A 38 13.65 -12.41 -18.15
C GLU A 38 13.09 -13.81 -17.89
N ARG A 39 12.33 -13.99 -16.80
CA ARG A 39 11.68 -15.27 -16.47
C ARG A 39 10.60 -15.67 -17.48
N LEU A 40 9.81 -14.73 -17.96
CA LEU A 40 8.83 -14.96 -19.04
C LEU A 40 9.54 -15.44 -20.31
N THR A 41 10.63 -14.79 -20.69
CA THR A 41 11.44 -15.18 -21.85
C THR A 41 12.00 -16.60 -21.69
N ALA A 42 12.52 -16.94 -20.52
CA ALA A 42 13.02 -18.29 -20.22
C ALA A 42 11.93 -19.37 -20.31
N GLN A 43 10.67 -19.00 -20.13
CA GLN A 43 9.51 -19.90 -20.29
C GLN A 43 8.87 -19.89 -21.69
N GLY A 44 9.57 -19.31 -22.68
CA GLY A 44 9.08 -19.28 -24.06
C GLY A 44 8.04 -18.19 -24.35
N MET A 45 7.89 -17.22 -23.44
CA MET A 45 7.04 -16.04 -23.59
C MET A 45 7.91 -14.78 -23.63
N PRO A 46 8.67 -14.52 -24.71
CA PRO A 46 9.64 -13.43 -24.77
C PRO A 46 8.96 -12.07 -24.66
N VAL A 47 9.34 -11.32 -23.62
CA VAL A 47 8.97 -9.92 -23.39
C VAL A 47 10.26 -9.13 -23.16
N ASP A 48 10.57 -8.22 -24.07
CA ASP A 48 11.72 -7.34 -23.95
C ASP A 48 11.41 -6.17 -23.03
N TRP A 49 12.30 -5.93 -22.07
CA TRP A 49 12.10 -4.88 -21.08
C TRP A 49 12.06 -3.47 -21.70
N GLU A 50 12.96 -3.20 -22.64
CA GLU A 50 13.09 -1.87 -23.25
C GLU A 50 12.07 -1.67 -24.38
N ALA A 51 12.02 -2.61 -25.32
CA ALA A 51 11.17 -2.48 -26.50
C ALA A 51 9.67 -2.70 -26.21
N ASP A 52 9.32 -3.62 -25.29
CA ASP A 52 7.93 -3.99 -25.07
C ASP A 52 7.31 -3.34 -23.81
N VAL A 53 8.15 -2.95 -22.82
CA VAL A 53 7.66 -2.42 -21.54
C VAL A 53 7.97 -0.94 -21.36
N LEU A 54 9.20 -0.50 -21.60
CA LEU A 54 9.55 0.92 -21.48
C LEU A 54 9.03 1.73 -22.65
N GLN A 55 9.15 1.20 -23.87
CA GLN A 55 8.66 1.86 -25.06
C GLN A 55 7.13 1.75 -25.15
N TYR A 56 6.46 2.84 -25.52
CA TYR A 56 5.01 2.87 -25.76
C TYR A 56 4.65 3.94 -26.77
N ALA A 57 3.53 3.78 -27.45
CA ALA A 57 2.96 4.84 -28.28
C ALA A 57 1.96 5.67 -27.43
N ASP A 58 2.07 6.98 -27.54
CA ASP A 58 1.09 7.88 -26.94
C ASP A 58 -0.24 7.91 -27.75
N ASN A 59 -1.19 8.74 -27.33
CA ASN A 59 -2.49 8.86 -27.99
C ASN A 59 -2.42 9.43 -29.43
N GLN A 60 -1.28 9.96 -29.84
CA GLN A 60 -0.99 10.48 -31.17
C GLN A 60 -0.16 9.51 -32.02
N GLY A 61 0.20 8.34 -31.45
CA GLY A 61 1.04 7.34 -32.08
C GLY A 61 2.54 7.65 -32.03
N VAL A 62 2.95 8.64 -31.24
CA VAL A 62 4.36 8.99 -31.06
C VAL A 62 5.00 8.00 -30.11
N VAL A 63 6.14 7.46 -30.50
CA VAL A 63 6.92 6.53 -29.65
C VAL A 63 7.58 7.32 -28.52
N CYS A 64 7.25 6.93 -27.30
CA CYS A 64 7.77 7.49 -26.05
C CYS A 64 8.47 6.41 -25.22
N MET A 65 9.28 6.84 -24.25
CA MET A 65 9.94 5.94 -23.28
C MET A 65 9.48 6.28 -21.87
N ARG A 66 9.02 5.28 -21.12
CA ARG A 66 8.78 5.39 -19.68
C ARG A 66 10.08 5.37 -18.92
N SER A 67 10.16 6.12 -17.84
CA SER A 67 11.20 5.87 -16.84
C SER A 67 10.96 4.50 -16.16
N PRO A 68 12.01 3.72 -15.86
CA PRO A 68 11.88 2.43 -15.18
C PRO A 68 11.07 2.48 -13.87
N ASP A 69 11.13 3.58 -13.12
CA ASP A 69 10.41 3.77 -11.87
C ASP A 69 8.90 4.07 -12.07
N GLU A 70 8.48 4.47 -13.27
CA GLU A 70 7.08 4.66 -13.64
C GLU A 70 6.40 3.35 -14.07
N VAL A 71 7.17 2.32 -14.36
CA VAL A 71 6.63 1.03 -14.79
C VAL A 71 5.76 0.43 -13.68
N GLN A 72 4.60 -0.04 -14.08
CA GLN A 72 3.69 -0.84 -13.28
C GLN A 72 3.65 -2.27 -13.80
N ARG A 73 3.30 -3.23 -12.93
CA ARG A 73 3.13 -4.63 -13.34
C ARG A 73 2.17 -4.80 -14.52
N LYS A 74 1.16 -3.95 -14.60
CA LYS A 74 0.20 -3.88 -15.68
C LYS A 74 0.88 -3.73 -17.06
N HIS A 75 1.92 -2.92 -17.17
CA HIS A 75 2.62 -2.70 -18.44
C HIS A 75 3.29 -4.00 -18.96
N VAL A 76 3.83 -4.83 -18.07
CA VAL A 76 4.35 -6.17 -18.45
C VAL A 76 3.19 -7.07 -18.93
N PHE A 77 2.04 -7.04 -18.26
CA PHE A 77 0.87 -7.84 -18.66
C PHE A 77 0.29 -7.39 -20.00
N GLU A 78 0.27 -6.08 -20.25
CA GLU A 78 -0.15 -5.51 -21.55
C GLU A 78 0.81 -5.91 -22.66
N ALA A 79 2.12 -5.92 -22.40
CA ALA A 79 3.13 -6.41 -23.35
C ALA A 79 2.94 -7.90 -23.66
N MET A 80 2.68 -8.75 -22.66
CA MET A 80 2.37 -10.17 -22.86
C MET A 80 1.16 -10.38 -23.77
N ALA A 81 0.09 -9.63 -23.54
CA ALA A 81 -1.11 -9.71 -24.39
C ALA A 81 -0.87 -9.19 -25.80
N ALA A 82 -0.15 -8.07 -25.95
CA ALA A 82 0.19 -7.51 -27.26
C ALA A 82 1.05 -8.45 -28.12
N LYS A 83 1.90 -9.25 -27.47
CA LYS A 83 2.71 -10.29 -28.14
C LYS A 83 1.97 -11.62 -28.36
N GLY A 84 0.72 -11.71 -27.95
CA GLY A 84 -0.10 -12.92 -28.12
C GLY A 84 0.23 -14.05 -27.16
N HIS A 85 1.00 -13.82 -26.09
CA HIS A 85 1.28 -14.83 -25.08
C HIS A 85 0.05 -15.14 -24.21
N THR A 86 -0.88 -14.20 -24.13
CA THR A 86 -2.19 -14.37 -23.46
C THR A 86 -3.27 -13.61 -24.23
N PRO A 87 -4.56 -14.04 -24.12
CA PRO A 87 -5.65 -13.33 -24.82
C PRO A 87 -5.82 -11.88 -24.33
N THR A 88 -5.68 -11.64 -23.02
CA THR A 88 -5.82 -10.33 -22.41
C THR A 88 -4.76 -10.09 -21.33
N TRP A 89 -4.57 -8.82 -20.93
CA TRP A 89 -3.72 -8.49 -19.79
C TRP A 89 -4.21 -9.10 -18.46
N SER A 90 -5.53 -9.34 -18.34
CA SER A 90 -6.12 -9.99 -17.17
C SER A 90 -5.72 -11.46 -17.09
N ASP A 91 -5.67 -12.16 -18.23
CA ASP A 91 -5.19 -13.55 -18.30
C ASP A 91 -3.69 -13.61 -17.96
N ALA A 92 -2.89 -12.65 -18.43
CA ALA A 92 -1.49 -12.52 -18.07
C ALA A 92 -1.30 -12.35 -16.55
N LYS A 93 -2.14 -11.51 -15.92
CA LYS A 93 -2.14 -11.32 -14.46
C LYS A 93 -2.40 -12.63 -13.72
N LEU A 94 -3.38 -13.42 -14.17
CA LEU A 94 -3.71 -14.71 -13.56
C LEU A 94 -2.58 -15.72 -13.73
N LEU A 95 -2.03 -15.84 -14.94
CA LEU A 95 -0.92 -16.72 -15.25
C LEU A 95 0.29 -16.43 -14.37
N VAL A 96 0.70 -15.17 -14.24
CA VAL A 96 1.84 -14.79 -13.40
C VAL A 96 1.55 -14.98 -11.92
N ARG A 97 0.31 -14.74 -11.47
CA ARG A 97 -0.09 -14.96 -10.07
C ARG A 97 0.01 -16.43 -9.67
N ASP A 98 -0.40 -17.32 -10.57
CA ASP A 98 -0.57 -18.76 -10.30
C ASP A 98 0.72 -19.55 -10.58
N SER A 99 1.76 -18.91 -11.16
CA SER A 99 3.08 -19.52 -11.42
C SER A 99 4.09 -19.15 -10.34
N ALA A 100 4.63 -20.17 -9.67
CA ALA A 100 5.70 -19.98 -8.68
C ALA A 100 7.01 -19.47 -9.35
N GLU A 101 7.29 -19.91 -10.58
CA GLU A 101 8.48 -19.53 -11.33
C GLU A 101 8.47 -18.07 -11.77
N LEU A 102 7.28 -17.52 -12.03
CA LEU A 102 7.10 -16.11 -12.41
C LEU A 102 6.92 -15.18 -11.21
N ASN A 103 6.89 -15.72 -10.00
CA ASN A 103 6.74 -14.92 -8.79
C ASN A 103 8.06 -14.24 -8.39
N VAL A 104 8.25 -13.02 -8.85
CA VAL A 104 9.42 -12.20 -8.51
C VAL A 104 9.21 -11.52 -7.18
N ARG A 105 10.15 -11.71 -6.26
CA ARG A 105 10.15 -11.05 -4.95
C ARG A 105 10.78 -9.66 -5.07
N ARG A 106 10.05 -8.64 -4.66
CA ARG A 106 10.55 -7.28 -4.51
C ARG A 106 10.93 -7.02 -3.06
N ARG A 107 11.97 -6.18 -2.85
CA ARG A 107 12.26 -5.68 -1.50
C ARG A 107 11.05 -4.90 -1.00
N ARG A 108 10.60 -5.24 0.18
CA ARG A 108 9.62 -4.47 0.94
C ARG A 108 10.30 -3.98 2.21
N ILE A 109 10.05 -2.77 2.59
CA ILE A 109 10.50 -2.27 3.89
C ILE A 109 9.73 -3.00 4.99
N ASP A 110 10.42 -3.39 6.05
CA ASP A 110 9.78 -3.96 7.23
C ASP A 110 8.87 -2.92 7.90
N PRO A 111 7.67 -3.29 8.35
CA PRO A 111 6.73 -2.36 8.99
C PRO A 111 7.29 -1.65 10.23
N LEU A 112 8.11 -2.33 11.05
CA LEU A 112 8.75 -1.72 12.20
C LEU A 112 9.78 -0.67 11.77
N ALA A 113 10.57 -1.01 10.74
CA ALA A 113 11.52 -0.05 10.13
C ALA A 113 10.78 1.13 9.49
N THR A 114 9.58 0.91 8.91
CA THR A 114 8.74 1.97 8.36
C THR A 114 8.30 2.95 9.45
N ILE A 115 7.81 2.45 10.59
CA ILE A 115 7.43 3.28 11.74
C ILE A 115 8.63 4.13 12.20
N ALA A 116 9.79 3.50 12.38
CA ALA A 116 11.01 4.20 12.79
C ALA A 116 11.44 5.24 11.75
N LEU A 117 11.33 4.97 10.45
CA LEU A 117 11.65 5.93 9.39
C LEU A 117 10.71 7.13 9.42
N ILE A 118 9.39 6.90 9.50
CA ILE A 118 8.40 7.98 9.60
C ILE A 118 8.72 8.89 10.78
N HIS A 119 9.07 8.32 11.92
CA HIS A 119 9.44 9.07 13.12
C HIS A 119 10.74 9.87 12.94
N ARG A 120 11.78 9.28 12.34
CA ARG A 120 13.03 10.03 12.05
C ARG A 120 12.77 11.21 11.13
N CYS A 121 11.81 11.09 10.21
CA CYS A 121 11.39 12.19 9.33
C CYS A 121 10.42 13.17 10.00
N GLY A 122 10.21 13.09 11.31
CA GLY A 122 9.33 14.01 12.07
C GLY A 122 7.84 13.71 11.94
N GLY A 123 7.46 12.63 11.27
CA GLY A 123 6.07 12.26 11.00
C GLY A 123 5.43 11.40 12.08
N ILE A 124 4.16 11.07 11.83
CA ILE A 124 3.28 10.24 12.66
C ILE A 124 2.92 8.99 11.87
N ALA A 125 3.11 7.81 12.46
CA ALA A 125 2.85 6.52 11.83
C ALA A 125 1.44 6.00 12.18
N VAL A 126 0.62 5.73 11.17
CA VAL A 126 -0.75 5.26 11.34
C VAL A 126 -0.96 3.97 10.56
N LEU A 127 -1.41 2.91 11.22
CA LEU A 127 -1.80 1.68 10.54
C LEU A 127 -3.12 1.88 9.79
N ALA A 128 -3.09 1.73 8.47
CA ALA A 128 -4.28 1.80 7.63
C ALA A 128 -5.06 0.48 7.65
N HIS A 129 -6.39 0.56 7.53
CA HIS A 129 -7.35 -0.55 7.32
C HIS A 129 -6.94 -1.89 7.97
N PRO A 130 -6.78 -1.97 9.29
CA PRO A 130 -6.17 -3.10 10.01
C PRO A 130 -6.83 -4.46 9.74
N TYR A 131 -8.11 -4.50 9.36
CA TYR A 131 -8.87 -5.73 9.13
C TYR A 131 -8.76 -6.26 7.69
N LEU A 132 -7.98 -5.61 6.81
CA LEU A 132 -7.49 -6.23 5.57
C LEU A 132 -6.28 -7.14 5.84
N ILE A 133 -5.62 -7.03 6.99
CA ILE A 133 -4.62 -8.01 7.44
C ILE A 133 -5.37 -9.29 7.79
N ASP A 134 -4.90 -10.43 7.29
CA ASP A 134 -5.49 -11.73 7.59
C ASP A 134 -5.52 -12.00 9.11
N GLU A 135 -6.51 -12.76 9.57
CA GLU A 135 -6.70 -13.06 10.99
C GLU A 135 -5.51 -13.80 11.61
N GLU A 136 -4.84 -14.62 10.80
CA GLU A 136 -3.58 -15.25 11.13
C GLU A 136 -2.49 -14.82 10.14
N VAL A 137 -1.37 -14.39 10.65
CA VAL A 137 -0.24 -13.88 9.87
C VAL A 137 1.03 -14.65 10.14
N SER A 138 1.87 -14.77 9.12
CA SER A 138 3.20 -15.37 9.20
C SER A 138 4.23 -14.33 8.77
N PRO A 139 4.66 -13.42 9.67
CA PRO A 139 5.66 -12.43 9.33
C PRO A 139 7.01 -13.11 9.06
N GLN A 140 7.80 -12.54 8.15
CA GLN A 140 9.11 -13.11 7.82
C GLN A 140 10.02 -13.13 9.06
N GLY A 141 10.62 -14.28 9.34
CA GLY A 141 11.53 -14.46 10.48
C GLY A 141 10.85 -14.52 11.84
N LEU A 142 9.52 -14.57 11.90
CA LEU A 142 8.74 -14.65 13.13
C LEU A 142 7.78 -15.84 13.09
N PRO A 143 7.40 -16.38 14.26
CA PRO A 143 6.37 -17.41 14.34
C PRO A 143 5.01 -16.89 13.87
N ARG A 144 4.14 -17.80 13.44
CA ARG A 144 2.74 -17.49 13.13
C ARG A 144 2.05 -16.89 14.36
N MET A 145 1.24 -15.87 14.13
CA MET A 145 0.53 -15.15 15.18
C MET A 145 -0.79 -14.61 14.69
N THR A 146 -1.66 -14.20 15.60
CA THR A 146 -2.92 -13.54 15.25
C THR A 146 -2.67 -12.12 14.77
N ARG A 147 -3.63 -11.56 13.97
CA ARG A 147 -3.66 -10.15 13.59
C ARG A 147 -3.50 -9.23 14.80
N GLN A 148 -4.22 -9.51 15.89
CA GLN A 148 -4.15 -8.72 17.11
C GLN A 148 -2.74 -8.72 17.73
N GLN A 149 -2.09 -9.88 17.81
CA GLN A 149 -0.71 -9.98 18.30
C GLN A 149 0.25 -9.21 17.38
N TYR A 150 0.03 -9.27 16.08
CA TYR A 150 0.85 -8.54 15.12
C TYR A 150 0.68 -7.02 15.25
N ILE A 151 -0.56 -6.53 15.35
CA ILE A 151 -0.83 -5.10 15.55
C ILE A 151 -0.24 -4.62 16.88
N ASN A 152 -0.32 -5.43 17.94
CA ASN A 152 0.31 -5.11 19.22
C ASN A 152 1.81 -4.88 19.07
N ARG A 153 2.50 -5.71 18.27
CA ARG A 153 3.93 -5.50 17.97
C ARG A 153 4.21 -4.18 17.25
N LEU A 154 3.33 -3.76 16.35
CA LEU A 154 3.46 -2.46 15.69
C LEU A 154 3.28 -1.32 16.69
N ILE A 155 2.33 -1.44 17.61
CA ILE A 155 2.11 -0.47 18.68
C ILE A 155 3.33 -0.41 19.61
N ASP A 156 3.86 -1.56 20.02
CA ASP A 156 5.05 -1.64 20.87
C ASP A 156 6.30 -1.05 20.16
N ALA A 157 6.33 -1.07 18.81
CA ALA A 157 7.35 -0.42 18.00
C ALA A 157 7.13 1.09 17.80
N GLY A 158 6.06 1.65 18.38
CA GLY A 158 5.79 3.08 18.40
C GLY A 158 4.75 3.54 17.38
N LEU A 159 3.88 2.65 16.87
CA LEU A 159 2.75 3.08 16.04
C LEU A 159 1.89 4.10 16.78
N ASP A 160 1.67 5.27 16.19
CA ASP A 160 0.99 6.38 16.86
C ASP A 160 -0.54 6.26 16.78
N GLY A 161 -1.08 5.75 15.69
CA GLY A 161 -2.52 5.66 15.48
C GLY A 161 -2.95 4.48 14.61
N ILE A 162 -4.26 4.24 14.59
CA ILE A 162 -4.88 3.19 13.77
C ILE A 162 -6.09 3.77 13.05
N GLU A 163 -6.24 3.44 11.77
CA GLU A 163 -7.44 3.74 10.99
C GLU A 163 -8.58 2.80 11.44
N ALA A 164 -9.43 3.29 12.34
CA ALA A 164 -10.55 2.52 12.83
C ALA A 164 -11.73 2.52 11.86
N ARG A 165 -11.94 3.64 11.16
CA ARG A 165 -13.09 3.86 10.27
C ARG A 165 -12.63 3.70 8.82
N TYR A 166 -13.19 2.70 8.11
CA TYR A 166 -12.78 2.36 6.74
C TYR A 166 -13.90 1.72 5.93
N THR A 167 -13.82 1.75 4.60
CA THR A 167 -14.81 1.24 3.65
C THR A 167 -14.69 -0.27 3.41
N TYR A 168 -14.74 -1.10 4.47
CA TYR A 168 -14.55 -2.56 4.38
C TYR A 168 -15.53 -3.24 3.41
N ASP A 169 -16.78 -2.77 3.36
CA ASP A 169 -17.85 -3.26 2.48
C ASP A 169 -17.55 -3.05 0.99
N LYS A 170 -16.61 -2.17 0.66
CA LYS A 170 -16.23 -1.82 -0.72
C LYS A 170 -14.86 -2.35 -1.14
N THR A 171 -14.25 -3.22 -0.36
CA THR A 171 -12.88 -3.69 -0.55
C THR A 171 -12.77 -5.22 -0.66
N SER A 172 -11.56 -5.74 -0.58
CA SER A 172 -11.26 -7.18 -0.53
C SER A 172 -11.48 -7.80 0.85
N TYR A 173 -12.09 -7.09 1.80
CA TYR A 173 -12.40 -7.61 3.13
C TYR A 173 -13.22 -8.90 3.02
N ARG A 174 -12.76 -9.95 3.71
CA ARG A 174 -13.36 -11.29 3.67
C ARG A 174 -14.14 -11.65 4.94
N GLY A 175 -14.12 -10.76 5.94
CA GLY A 175 -14.88 -10.97 7.17
C GLY A 175 -16.38 -10.71 6.99
N THR A 176 -17.15 -11.01 8.03
CA THR A 176 -18.62 -10.87 8.05
C THR A 176 -19.10 -9.61 8.78
N MET A 177 -18.20 -8.87 9.42
CA MET A 177 -18.54 -7.67 10.19
C MET A 177 -18.84 -6.49 9.25
N THR A 178 -19.79 -5.67 9.66
CA THR A 178 -20.03 -4.38 9.00
C THR A 178 -18.87 -3.40 9.30
N PRO A 179 -18.69 -2.34 8.51
CA PRO A 179 -17.68 -1.33 8.79
C PRO A 179 -17.80 -0.72 10.20
N GLU A 180 -19.03 -0.52 10.69
CA GLU A 180 -19.31 0.00 12.03
C GLU A 180 -18.91 -1.00 13.13
N GLN A 181 -19.14 -2.29 12.90
CA GLN A 181 -18.71 -3.34 13.83
C GLN A 181 -17.18 -3.43 13.89
N VAL A 182 -16.50 -3.34 12.74
CA VAL A 182 -15.03 -3.30 12.71
C VAL A 182 -14.51 -2.06 13.43
N GLU A 183 -15.09 -0.87 13.19
CA GLU A 183 -14.70 0.35 13.90
C GLU A 183 -14.83 0.18 15.42
N ALA A 184 -15.97 -0.34 15.88
CA ALA A 184 -16.22 -0.56 17.30
C ALA A 184 -15.20 -1.54 17.93
N GLU A 185 -14.89 -2.62 17.23
CA GLU A 185 -13.92 -3.63 17.68
C GLU A 185 -12.49 -3.09 17.72
N VAL A 186 -12.05 -2.35 16.67
CA VAL A 186 -10.74 -1.71 16.65
C VAL A 186 -10.60 -0.74 17.81
N ARG A 187 -11.61 0.10 18.05
CA ARG A 187 -11.60 1.04 19.18
C ARG A 187 -11.57 0.31 20.53
N ALA A 188 -12.35 -0.76 20.70
CA ALA A 188 -12.36 -1.53 21.92
C ALA A 188 -11.02 -2.21 22.22
N HIS A 189 -10.35 -2.75 21.21
CA HIS A 189 -9.06 -3.46 21.39
C HIS A 189 -7.88 -2.52 21.65
N TYR A 190 -7.90 -1.31 21.05
CA TYR A 190 -6.70 -0.45 21.01
C TYR A 190 -6.88 0.90 21.72
N ALA A 191 -8.04 1.17 22.36
CA ALA A 191 -8.25 2.36 23.18
C ALA A 191 -7.21 2.42 24.32
N GLY A 192 -6.59 3.59 24.49
CA GLY A 192 -5.51 3.79 25.48
C GLY A 192 -4.15 3.17 25.12
N ARG A 193 -4.06 2.46 23.99
CA ARG A 193 -2.81 1.88 23.49
C ARG A 193 -2.19 2.67 22.34
N VAL A 194 -3.00 3.39 21.58
CA VAL A 194 -2.58 4.34 20.54
C VAL A 194 -3.01 5.74 20.91
N ALA A 195 -2.33 6.75 20.37
CA ALA A 195 -2.63 8.14 20.69
C ALA A 195 -3.99 8.58 20.12
N PHE A 196 -4.40 8.03 18.96
CA PHE A 196 -5.65 8.40 18.31
C PHE A 196 -6.11 7.32 17.31
N PHE A 197 -7.36 7.51 16.85
CA PHE A 197 -7.94 6.75 15.74
C PHE A 197 -8.20 7.68 14.56
N SER A 198 -7.86 7.22 13.36
CA SER A 198 -8.16 7.91 12.11
C SER A 198 -9.28 7.23 11.32
N GLY A 199 -9.60 7.79 10.16
CA GLY A 199 -10.55 7.21 9.22
C GLY A 199 -10.26 7.67 7.81
N GLY A 200 -10.61 6.84 6.83
CA GLY A 200 -10.39 7.12 5.43
C GLY A 200 -11.16 6.20 4.48
N SER A 201 -11.27 6.63 3.22
CA SER A 201 -11.95 5.88 2.17
C SER A 201 -11.01 5.01 1.33
N ASP A 202 -9.72 5.23 1.42
CA ASP A 202 -8.72 4.64 0.51
C ASP A 202 -9.10 4.87 -0.97
N TYR A 203 -9.51 6.10 -1.30
CA TYR A 203 -9.99 6.50 -2.61
C TYR A 203 -8.90 6.39 -3.68
N HIS A 204 -9.15 5.62 -4.73
CA HIS A 204 -8.23 5.38 -5.85
C HIS A 204 -8.82 5.81 -7.19
N ALA A 205 -9.51 6.95 -7.24
CA ALA A 205 -10.22 7.43 -8.44
C ALA A 205 -11.24 6.40 -8.96
N ASP A 206 -11.97 5.79 -8.06
CA ASP A 206 -12.87 4.64 -8.30
C ASP A 206 -14.01 4.91 -9.32
N ARG A 207 -14.27 6.19 -9.67
CA ARG A 207 -15.26 6.57 -10.71
C ARG A 207 -14.99 5.91 -12.07
N LYS A 208 -13.76 5.46 -12.33
CA LYS A 208 -13.38 4.75 -13.55
C LYS A 208 -13.60 3.23 -13.47
N LYS A 209 -13.91 2.70 -12.28
CA LYS A 209 -14.20 1.28 -12.09
C LYS A 209 -15.62 0.99 -12.56
N GLN A 210 -15.76 0.09 -13.54
CA GLN A 210 -17.06 -0.45 -13.93
C GLN A 210 -17.49 -1.50 -12.91
N GLY A 211 -18.68 -1.35 -12.34
CA GLY A 211 -19.26 -2.28 -11.36
C GLY A 211 -19.98 -1.55 -10.24
N ALA A 212 -21.29 -1.68 -10.18
CA ALA A 212 -22.12 -1.05 -9.14
C ALA A 212 -21.73 -1.57 -7.75
N GLY A 213 -21.65 -0.69 -6.77
CA GLY A 213 -21.61 -1.02 -5.35
C GLY A 213 -20.24 -0.96 -4.66
N LYS A 214 -19.12 -0.82 -5.40
CA LYS A 214 -17.78 -0.73 -4.79
C LYS A 214 -17.05 0.59 -5.09
N ILE A 215 -17.77 1.63 -5.46
CA ILE A 215 -17.19 2.96 -5.68
C ILE A 215 -17.01 3.64 -4.32
N ARG A 216 -15.76 3.95 -3.99
CA ARG A 216 -15.41 4.75 -2.82
C ARG A 216 -15.40 6.22 -3.19
N LEU A 217 -15.78 7.08 -2.27
CA LEU A 217 -15.80 8.52 -2.47
C LEU A 217 -14.70 9.19 -1.64
N LEU A 218 -14.21 10.31 -2.14
CA LEU A 218 -13.28 11.14 -1.37
C LEU A 218 -14.00 11.65 -0.11
N GLY A 219 -13.34 11.49 1.06
CA GLY A 219 -13.90 11.89 2.36
C GLY A 219 -14.87 10.87 2.99
N GLU A 220 -15.26 9.82 2.27
CA GLU A 220 -16.08 8.75 2.82
C GLU A 220 -15.33 8.06 3.99
N ARG A 221 -16.04 7.83 5.12
CA ARG A 221 -15.44 7.26 6.34
C ARG A 221 -14.32 8.12 6.97
N GLY A 222 -14.13 9.36 6.51
CA GLY A 222 -13.19 10.31 7.12
C GLY A 222 -13.62 10.75 8.52
N LEU A 223 -12.72 11.45 9.20
CA LEU A 223 -13.03 12.12 10.46
C LEU A 223 -13.83 13.39 10.20
N THR A 224 -14.71 13.73 11.11
CA THR A 224 -15.30 15.07 11.17
C THR A 224 -14.27 16.09 11.64
N VAL A 225 -14.53 17.39 11.43
CA VAL A 225 -13.61 18.45 11.88
C VAL A 225 -13.33 18.41 13.38
N PRO A 226 -14.32 18.20 14.27
CA PRO A 226 -14.04 18.04 15.70
C PRO A 226 -13.19 16.81 16.01
N GLU A 227 -13.50 15.63 15.42
CA GLU A 227 -12.71 14.41 15.62
C GLU A 227 -11.26 14.59 15.14
N PHE A 228 -11.07 15.30 14.02
CA PHE A 228 -9.73 15.63 13.53
C PHE A 228 -8.98 16.55 14.49
N ALA A 229 -9.64 17.59 15.02
CA ALA A 229 -9.06 18.49 15.99
C ALA A 229 -8.66 17.76 17.29
N ASP A 230 -9.50 16.85 17.77
CA ASP A 230 -9.21 16.03 18.95
C ASP A 230 -8.04 15.06 18.70
N ALA A 231 -8.01 14.39 17.54
CA ALA A 231 -6.98 13.42 17.19
C ALA A 231 -5.62 14.08 16.88
N PHE A 232 -5.61 15.20 16.18
CA PHE A 232 -4.43 15.82 15.61
C PHE A 232 -4.15 17.24 16.13
N GLY A 233 -5.05 17.86 16.91
CA GLY A 233 -4.93 19.26 17.36
C GLY A 233 -3.69 19.54 18.19
N GLY A 234 -3.21 18.54 18.97
CA GLY A 234 -1.93 18.61 19.66
C GLY A 234 -0.70 18.35 18.79
N LEU A 235 -0.89 17.87 17.56
CA LEU A 235 0.15 17.45 16.63
C LEU A 235 0.32 18.45 15.46
N CYS A 236 -0.71 19.25 15.18
CA CYS A 236 -0.71 20.27 14.13
C CYS A 236 -0.58 21.66 14.74
N ASN A 237 0.62 22.22 14.71
CA ASN A 237 0.79 23.66 14.90
C ASN A 237 0.72 24.32 13.52
N VAL A 238 -0.29 25.15 13.31
CA VAL A 238 -0.61 25.79 12.03
C VAL A 238 0.57 26.63 11.48
N ASP A 239 1.46 27.08 12.38
CA ASP A 239 2.59 27.96 12.01
C ASP A 239 3.90 27.25 11.68
N ASN A 240 4.06 25.94 11.95
CA ASN A 240 5.36 25.26 11.80
C ASN A 240 5.28 23.78 11.36
N GLY A 241 4.19 23.34 10.79
CA GLY A 241 4.02 21.94 10.44
C GLY A 241 3.71 21.05 11.66
N ILE A 242 3.65 19.76 11.44
CA ILE A 242 3.37 18.78 12.48
C ILE A 242 4.53 18.70 13.46
N ARG A 243 4.28 19.03 14.73
CA ARG A 243 5.22 18.80 15.82
C ARG A 243 4.76 17.63 16.68
N ARG A 244 5.69 16.79 17.10
CA ARG A 244 5.42 15.77 18.11
C ARG A 244 5.05 16.43 19.44
N ALA A 245 3.98 15.96 20.06
CA ALA A 245 3.78 16.21 21.48
C ALA A 245 4.98 15.60 22.22
N SER A 246 5.71 16.42 22.99
CA SER A 246 6.70 15.90 23.91
C SER A 246 6.01 14.98 24.92
N ARG A 247 6.37 13.71 24.90
CA ARG A 247 6.01 12.76 25.95
C ARG A 247 6.78 13.04 27.22
#